data_c4e5be48bf972deb626c035775bc85b3
#
_entry.id   c4e5be48bf972deb626c035775bc85b3
#
_cell.length_a   1.000
_cell.length_b   1.000
_cell.length_c   1.000
_cell.angle_alpha   90.00
_cell.angle_beta   90.00
_cell.angle_gamma   90.00
#
_symmetry.space_group_name_H-M   'P 1'
#
loop_
_entity.id
_entity.type
_entity.pdbx_description
1 polymer ?
#
loop_
_entity_poly.entity_id
_entity_poly.type
_entity_poly.pdbx_seq_one_letter_code
_entity_poly.pdbx_strand_id
1 'polypeptide(L)'
;AAESARAAGDAIIFGAPNAARGGSHIGSLGAGDMVEAGLCDALASDYFYPAMLAAVARLDAEKRADRLTLWRLVSAGPARAMGLTDRGEIAVGHRADLVLVDWPDGHAPAITGTWVAGRAAFRGQPMAISTRQDAFQ
;
A
#
# COMPACT_ATOMS: atom_id res chain seq x y z
N ALA A 1 -12.03 8.31 -18.68
CA ALA A 1 -11.99 6.84 -18.48
C ALA A 1 -12.23 6.47 -17.01
N ALA A 2 -11.39 6.90 -16.03
CA ALA A 2 -11.55 6.53 -14.62
C ALA A 2 -12.90 6.99 -14.03
N GLU A 3 -13.33 8.22 -14.29
CA GLU A 3 -14.64 8.73 -13.83
C GLU A 3 -15.80 7.92 -14.42
N SER A 4 -15.70 7.50 -15.69
CA SER A 4 -16.72 6.66 -16.33
C SER A 4 -16.77 5.26 -15.71
N ALA A 5 -15.60 4.67 -15.38
CA ALA A 5 -15.51 3.40 -14.68
C ALA A 5 -16.13 3.51 -13.27
N ARG A 6 -15.82 4.60 -12.55
CA ARG A 6 -16.41 4.88 -11.24
C ARG A 6 -17.93 4.99 -11.31
N ALA A 7 -18.46 5.69 -12.31
CA ALA A 7 -19.91 5.83 -12.52
C ALA A 7 -20.59 4.50 -12.89
N ALA A 8 -19.85 3.57 -13.51
CA ALA A 8 -20.33 2.21 -13.82
C ALA A 8 -20.22 1.25 -12.61
N GLY A 9 -19.56 1.66 -11.52
CA GLY A 9 -19.31 0.81 -10.35
C GLY A 9 -18.11 -0.14 -10.51
N ASP A 10 -17.28 0.09 -11.52
CA ASP A 10 -16.10 -0.71 -11.78
C ASP A 10 -14.97 -0.37 -10.80
N ALA A 11 -14.17 -1.36 -10.41
CA ALA A 11 -12.96 -1.15 -9.64
C ALA A 11 -11.85 -0.56 -10.53
N ILE A 12 -11.19 0.48 -10.03
CA ILE A 12 -10.12 1.17 -10.73
C ILE A 12 -8.79 0.76 -10.14
N ILE A 13 -7.97 0.06 -10.93
CA ILE A 13 -6.71 -0.54 -10.48
C ILE A 13 -5.55 0.08 -11.27
N PHE A 14 -4.49 0.48 -10.55
CA PHE A 14 -3.26 0.99 -11.14
C PHE A 14 -2.07 0.07 -10.83
N GLY A 15 -1.08 0.05 -11.73
CA GLY A 15 0.17 -0.69 -11.50
C GLY A 15 1.05 -0.03 -10.44
N ALA A 16 1.38 -0.76 -9.38
CA ALA A 16 2.28 -0.31 -8.32
C ALA A 16 3.68 0.10 -8.83
N PRO A 17 4.29 -0.57 -9.82
CA PRO A 17 5.57 -0.13 -10.38
C PRO A 17 5.54 1.30 -10.93
N ASN A 18 4.43 1.74 -11.51
CA ASN A 18 4.27 3.11 -11.98
C ASN A 18 4.14 4.11 -10.84
N ALA A 19 3.36 3.76 -9.81
CA ALA A 19 3.23 4.56 -8.59
C ALA A 19 4.58 4.66 -7.83
N ALA A 20 5.34 3.57 -7.75
CA ALA A 20 6.63 3.53 -7.07
C ALA A 20 7.72 4.35 -7.78
N ARG A 21 7.73 4.37 -9.11
CA ARG A 21 8.71 5.16 -9.89
C ARG A 21 8.45 6.66 -9.84
N GLY A 22 7.21 7.06 -9.64
CA GLY A 22 6.80 8.46 -9.65
C GLY A 22 7.12 9.12 -10.99
N GLY A 23 6.14 9.41 -11.75
CA GLY A 23 6.30 10.10 -13.03
C GLY A 23 5.04 9.95 -13.87
N SER A 24 4.42 11.06 -14.16
CA SER A 24 3.46 11.16 -15.25
C SER A 24 4.27 11.26 -16.53
N HIS A 25 4.12 10.32 -17.46
CA HIS A 25 4.51 10.59 -18.83
C HIS A 25 3.67 11.77 -19.32
N ILE A 26 4.31 12.70 -20.04
CA ILE A 26 3.73 13.93 -20.57
C ILE A 26 2.32 13.64 -21.12
N GLY A 27 1.28 14.16 -20.45
CA GLY A 27 -0.11 14.13 -20.94
C GLY A 27 -1.07 13.10 -20.31
N SER A 28 -0.64 12.25 -19.37
CA SER A 28 -1.54 11.39 -18.61
C SER A 28 -1.41 11.63 -17.11
N LEU A 29 -2.54 11.63 -16.39
CA LEU A 29 -2.57 11.69 -14.93
C LEU A 29 -1.81 10.47 -14.36
N GLY A 30 -0.88 10.71 -13.46
CA GLY A 30 -0.13 9.65 -12.79
C GLY A 30 -0.99 8.88 -11.78
N ALA A 31 -0.53 7.70 -11.36
CA ALA A 31 -1.22 6.93 -10.33
C ALA A 31 -1.40 7.72 -9.03
N GLY A 32 -0.45 8.59 -8.68
CA GLY A 32 -0.53 9.48 -7.51
C GLY A 32 -1.67 10.48 -7.61
N ASP A 33 -1.87 11.10 -8.77
CA ASP A 33 -2.95 12.06 -8.99
C ASP A 33 -4.32 11.38 -8.89
N MET A 34 -4.40 10.14 -9.37
CA MET A 34 -5.63 9.35 -9.29
C MET A 34 -5.95 8.89 -7.86
N VAL A 35 -4.92 8.59 -7.06
CA VAL A 35 -5.08 8.30 -5.63
C VAL A 35 -5.57 9.54 -4.88
N GLU A 36 -4.97 10.70 -5.13
CA GLU A 36 -5.36 11.98 -4.52
C GLU A 36 -6.80 12.36 -4.90
N ALA A 37 -7.22 12.10 -6.14
CA ALA A 37 -8.58 12.31 -6.61
C ALA A 37 -9.60 11.25 -6.10
N GLY A 38 -9.20 10.22 -5.34
CA GLY A 38 -10.06 9.12 -4.90
C GLY A 38 -10.50 8.19 -6.04
N LEU A 39 -9.79 8.19 -7.15
CA LEU A 39 -10.06 7.39 -8.35
C LEU A 39 -9.12 6.18 -8.50
N CYS A 40 -8.65 5.62 -7.37
CA CYS A 40 -7.87 4.40 -7.32
C CYS A 40 -8.42 3.52 -6.21
N ASP A 41 -8.85 2.31 -6.51
CA ASP A 41 -9.38 1.35 -5.53
C ASP A 41 -8.33 0.33 -5.09
N ALA A 42 -7.39 0.01 -5.96
CA ALA A 42 -6.34 -0.96 -5.67
C ALA A 42 -5.08 -0.68 -6.49
N LEU A 43 -3.95 -1.14 -5.95
CA LEU A 43 -2.70 -1.25 -6.66
C LEU A 43 -2.43 -2.72 -7.02
N ALA A 44 -1.90 -2.97 -8.21
CA ALA A 44 -1.46 -4.28 -8.66
C ALA A 44 0.06 -4.34 -8.73
N SER A 45 0.65 -5.45 -8.28
CA SER A 45 2.12 -5.63 -8.27
C SER A 45 2.72 -5.74 -9.66
N ASP A 46 1.87 -6.09 -10.66
CA ASP A 46 2.33 -6.43 -12.00
C ASP A 46 3.37 -7.56 -11.92
N TYR A 47 4.55 -7.41 -12.46
CA TYR A 47 5.65 -8.39 -12.42
C TYR A 47 6.64 -8.20 -11.25
N PHE A 48 6.46 -7.16 -10.40
CA PHE A 48 7.43 -6.79 -9.37
C PHE A 48 6.79 -6.56 -8.01
N TYR A 49 6.69 -7.62 -7.20
CA TYR A 49 6.03 -7.58 -5.88
C TYR A 49 6.54 -6.49 -4.92
N PRO A 50 7.85 -6.17 -4.83
CA PRO A 50 8.33 -5.12 -3.94
C PRO A 50 7.75 -3.74 -4.26
N ALA A 51 7.25 -3.52 -5.49
CA ALA A 51 6.63 -2.26 -5.87
C ALA A 51 5.39 -1.92 -5.03
N MET A 52 4.69 -2.90 -4.47
CA MET A 52 3.51 -2.66 -3.63
C MET A 52 3.85 -1.79 -2.42
N LEU A 53 4.82 -2.21 -1.62
CA LEU A 53 5.25 -1.46 -0.43
C LEU A 53 5.95 -0.16 -0.81
N ALA A 54 6.76 -0.17 -1.88
CA ALA A 54 7.45 1.01 -2.38
C ALA A 54 6.47 2.08 -2.89
N ALA A 55 5.39 1.68 -3.57
CA ALA A 55 4.34 2.59 -4.02
C ALA A 55 3.62 3.25 -2.84
N VAL A 56 3.21 2.47 -1.84
CA VAL A 56 2.57 3.00 -0.63
C VAL A 56 3.50 3.98 0.10
N ALA A 57 4.77 3.61 0.28
CA ALA A 57 5.76 4.48 0.91
C ALA A 57 5.98 5.79 0.15
N ARG A 58 6.03 5.73 -1.17
CA ARG A 58 6.19 6.90 -2.02
C ARG A 58 4.99 7.84 -1.96
N LEU A 59 3.79 7.29 -2.09
CA LEU A 59 2.54 8.06 -2.02
C LEU A 59 2.35 8.73 -0.65
N ASP A 60 2.78 8.06 0.44
CA ASP A 60 2.81 8.64 1.80
C ASP A 60 3.82 9.81 1.89
N ALA A 61 5.02 9.63 1.38
CA ALA A 61 6.04 10.67 1.34
C ALA A 61 5.60 11.90 0.50
N GLU A 62 4.87 11.66 -0.58
CA GLU A 62 4.27 12.71 -1.43
C GLU A 62 2.97 13.28 -0.85
N LYS A 63 2.48 12.76 0.29
CA LYS A 63 1.23 13.17 0.96
C LYS A 63 -0.01 13.11 0.05
N ARG A 64 -0.08 12.10 -0.83
CA ARG A 64 -1.18 11.91 -1.77
C ARG A 64 -2.48 11.49 -1.10
N ALA A 65 -2.41 10.82 0.03
CA ALA A 65 -3.53 10.50 0.92
C ALA A 65 -2.97 10.14 2.32
N ASP A 66 -3.86 9.95 3.29
CA ASP A 66 -3.46 9.44 4.60
C ASP A 66 -2.98 7.97 4.51
N ARG A 67 -2.13 7.58 5.44
CA ARG A 67 -1.46 6.27 5.46
C ARG A 67 -2.45 5.10 5.48
N LEU A 68 -3.60 5.24 6.14
CA LEU A 68 -4.64 4.20 6.18
C LEU A 68 -5.31 4.03 4.80
N THR A 69 -5.63 5.12 4.14
CA THR A 69 -6.17 5.12 2.77
C THR A 69 -5.18 4.46 1.81
N LEU A 70 -3.91 4.83 1.88
CA LEU A 70 -2.86 4.23 1.04
C LEU A 70 -2.70 2.73 1.32
N TRP A 71 -2.77 2.31 2.59
CA TRP A 71 -2.69 0.90 2.95
C TRP A 71 -3.86 0.08 2.40
N ARG A 72 -5.04 0.66 2.35
CA ARG A 72 -6.23 0.01 1.77
C ARG A 72 -6.06 -0.32 0.29
N LEU A 73 -5.26 0.44 -0.47
CA LEU A 73 -4.98 0.16 -1.88
C LEU A 73 -4.22 -1.16 -2.10
N VAL A 74 -3.58 -1.71 -1.07
CA VAL A 74 -2.81 -2.96 -1.13
C VAL A 74 -3.40 -4.06 -0.22
N SER A 75 -4.54 -3.81 0.43
CA SER A 75 -5.21 -4.76 1.33
C SER A 75 -6.70 -4.89 1.02
N ALA A 76 -7.55 -4.06 1.60
CA ALA A 76 -9.00 -4.12 1.45
C ALA A 76 -9.45 -3.83 0.02
N GLY A 77 -8.78 -2.93 -0.70
CA GLY A 77 -9.09 -2.59 -2.09
C GLY A 77 -9.01 -3.80 -3.03
N PRO A 78 -7.86 -4.48 -3.12
CA PRO A 78 -7.73 -5.71 -3.92
C PRO A 78 -8.71 -6.81 -3.50
N ALA A 79 -8.92 -7.01 -2.19
CA ALA A 79 -9.87 -8.00 -1.70
C ALA A 79 -11.28 -7.72 -2.22
N ARG A 80 -11.75 -6.47 -2.12
CA ARG A 80 -13.06 -6.06 -2.64
C ARG A 80 -13.15 -6.19 -4.16
N ALA A 81 -12.12 -5.75 -4.89
CA ALA A 81 -12.10 -5.83 -6.35
C ALA A 81 -12.18 -7.27 -6.86
N MET A 82 -11.67 -8.23 -6.08
CA MET A 82 -11.71 -9.66 -6.38
C MET A 82 -12.90 -10.40 -5.74
N GLY A 83 -13.81 -9.70 -5.05
CA GLY A 83 -14.95 -10.31 -4.38
C GLY A 83 -14.59 -11.18 -3.16
N LEU A 84 -13.41 -10.99 -2.57
CA LEU A 84 -12.98 -11.70 -1.37
C LEU A 84 -13.54 -11.00 -0.14
N THR A 85 -14.43 -11.69 0.58
CA THR A 85 -15.17 -11.11 1.72
C THR A 85 -14.60 -11.51 3.07
N ASP A 86 -13.62 -12.42 3.11
CA ASP A 86 -13.06 -13.00 4.32
C ASP A 86 -11.66 -12.46 4.69
N ARG A 87 -11.15 -11.47 3.95
CA ARG A 87 -9.80 -10.91 4.12
C ARG A 87 -9.71 -9.46 3.68
N GLY A 88 -8.51 -8.85 3.81
CA GLY A 88 -8.24 -7.45 3.47
C GLY A 88 -8.43 -6.50 4.64
N GLU A 89 -9.12 -6.92 5.69
CA GLU A 89 -9.36 -6.16 6.92
C GLU A 89 -9.19 -7.08 8.14
N ILE A 90 -8.81 -6.50 9.28
CA ILE A 90 -8.76 -7.22 10.55
C ILE A 90 -10.15 -7.17 11.16
N ALA A 91 -10.88 -8.27 11.09
CA ALA A 91 -12.22 -8.41 11.64
C ALA A 91 -12.45 -9.82 12.18
N VAL A 92 -13.39 -9.94 13.14
CA VAL A 92 -13.78 -11.24 13.69
C VAL A 92 -14.37 -12.13 12.58
N GLY A 93 -13.90 -13.36 12.48
CA GLY A 93 -14.31 -14.30 11.44
C GLY A 93 -13.54 -14.18 10.13
N HIS A 94 -12.72 -13.16 9.96
CA HIS A 94 -11.86 -13.03 8.79
C HIS A 94 -10.64 -13.95 8.89
N ARG A 95 -10.15 -14.36 7.75
CA ARG A 95 -8.93 -15.12 7.63
C ARG A 95 -7.74 -14.29 8.10
N ALA A 96 -6.90 -14.87 8.96
CA ALA A 96 -5.74 -14.21 9.52
C ALA A 96 -4.56 -14.19 8.52
N ASP A 97 -4.73 -13.46 7.41
CA ASP A 97 -3.68 -13.07 6.48
C ASP A 97 -3.19 -11.68 6.89
N LEU A 98 -2.07 -11.61 7.58
CA LEU A 98 -1.60 -10.41 8.26
C LEU A 98 -0.16 -10.09 7.88
N VAL A 99 0.16 -8.81 7.82
CA VAL A 99 1.54 -8.32 7.78
C VAL A 99 1.78 -7.37 8.94
N LEU A 100 2.94 -7.49 9.56
CA LEU A 100 3.46 -6.53 10.53
C LEU A 100 4.50 -5.67 9.83
N VAL A 101 4.32 -4.36 9.87
CA VAL A 101 5.18 -3.40 9.20
C VAL A 101 5.75 -2.44 10.22
N ASP A 102 7.06 -2.34 10.26
CA ASP A 102 7.77 -1.29 10.96
C ASP A 102 7.89 -0.08 10.03
N TRP A 103 7.26 1.03 10.38
CA TRP A 103 7.22 2.22 9.53
C TRP A 103 7.38 3.50 10.36
N PRO A 104 8.60 3.81 10.81
CA PRO A 104 8.89 5.06 11.50
C PRO A 104 8.76 6.25 10.55
N ASP A 105 8.39 7.40 11.10
CA ASP A 105 8.27 8.63 10.32
C ASP A 105 9.60 9.00 9.67
N GLY A 106 9.54 9.39 8.39
CA GLY A 106 10.72 9.74 7.59
C GLY A 106 11.56 8.57 7.11
N HIS A 107 11.15 7.32 7.37
CA HIS A 107 11.87 6.12 6.95
C HIS A 107 11.03 5.28 5.99
N ALA A 108 11.71 4.43 5.22
CA ALA A 108 11.02 3.44 4.40
C ALA A 108 10.40 2.34 5.29
N PRO A 109 9.20 1.85 4.97
CA PRO A 109 8.58 0.75 5.70
C PRO A 109 9.34 -0.56 5.49
N ALA A 110 9.39 -1.39 6.54
CA ALA A 110 9.96 -2.72 6.50
C ALA A 110 8.95 -3.76 7.02
N ILE A 111 8.80 -4.88 6.32
CA ILE A 111 7.97 -5.99 6.78
C ILE A 111 8.75 -6.77 7.84
N THR A 112 8.21 -6.84 9.05
CA THR A 112 8.81 -7.57 10.19
C THR A 112 8.06 -8.85 10.55
N GLY A 113 6.89 -9.08 9.95
CA GLY A 113 6.17 -10.33 10.12
C GLY A 113 5.11 -10.53 9.05
N THR A 114 4.88 -11.79 8.69
CA THR A 114 3.81 -12.18 7.77
C THR A 114 3.15 -13.46 8.27
N TRP A 115 1.83 -13.48 8.30
CA TRP A 115 1.02 -14.65 8.61
C TRP A 115 0.07 -14.95 7.48
N VAL A 116 -0.09 -16.22 7.18
CA VAL A 116 -1.03 -16.75 6.18
C VAL A 116 -1.94 -17.75 6.88
N ALA A 117 -3.24 -17.51 6.87
CA ALA A 117 -4.22 -18.29 7.60
C ALA A 117 -3.83 -18.54 9.08
N GLY A 118 -3.30 -17.51 9.75
CA GLY A 118 -2.87 -17.55 11.14
C GLY A 118 -1.50 -18.23 11.39
N ARG A 119 -0.85 -18.76 10.35
CA ARG A 119 0.48 -19.38 10.45
C ARG A 119 1.56 -18.39 10.07
N ALA A 120 2.59 -18.26 10.91
CA ALA A 120 3.73 -17.42 10.58
C ALA A 120 4.45 -17.95 9.33
N ALA A 121 4.49 -17.13 8.28
CA ALA A 121 5.19 -17.41 7.02
C ALA A 121 6.55 -16.70 6.97
N PHE A 122 6.69 -15.55 7.65
CA PHE A 122 7.92 -14.79 7.72
C PHE A 122 8.03 -14.10 9.08
N ARG A 123 9.24 -14.04 9.63
CA ARG A 123 9.61 -13.24 10.80
C ARG A 123 10.92 -12.54 10.51
N GLY A 124 10.88 -11.23 10.43
CA GLY A 124 12.05 -10.34 10.29
C GLY A 124 12.43 -9.72 11.62
N GLN A 125 13.49 -8.93 11.60
CA GLN A 125 13.89 -8.12 12.74
C GLN A 125 13.33 -6.70 12.57
N PRO A 126 12.89 -6.02 13.66
CA PRO A 126 12.53 -4.61 13.61
C PRO A 126 13.75 -3.77 13.17
N MET A 127 13.49 -2.68 12.46
CA MET A 127 14.54 -1.72 12.15
C MET A 127 15.13 -1.16 13.45
N ALA A 128 16.45 -1.23 13.62
CA ALA A 128 17.14 -0.53 14.69
C ALA A 128 17.05 0.97 14.40
N ILE A 129 16.18 1.68 15.11
CA ILE A 129 16.16 3.13 15.09
C ILE A 129 17.41 3.56 15.87
N SER A 130 18.45 4.02 15.17
CA SER A 130 19.56 4.72 15.81
C SER A 130 19.03 6.02 16.40
N THR A 131 18.69 6.00 17.66
CA THR A 131 18.52 7.24 18.44
C THR A 131 19.89 7.93 18.46
N ARG A 132 20.06 8.93 17.60
CA ARG A 132 21.14 9.92 17.78
C ARG A 132 20.85 10.72 19.04
N GLN A 133 21.27 10.16 20.15
CA GLN A 133 21.33 10.83 21.44
C GLN A 133 22.78 10.93 21.85
N ASP A 134 23.64 11.57 21.05
CA ASP A 134 24.99 11.96 21.47
C ASP A 134 25.54 13.02 20.50
N ALA A 135 25.06 14.24 20.64
CA ALA A 135 25.78 15.39 20.09
C ALA A 135 25.39 16.69 20.84
N PHE A 136 25.58 16.69 22.17
CA PHE A 136 25.78 17.91 22.94
C PHE A 136 26.46 17.53 24.28
N GLN A 137 27.77 17.36 24.24
CA GLN A 137 28.69 17.64 25.36
C GLN A 137 29.81 18.49 24.85
#